data_60df88189e3977c9abd3c25011f5a6a8
#
_entry.id   60df88189e3977c9abd3c25011f5a6a8
#
_cell.length_a   1.000
_cell.length_b   1.000
_cell.length_c   1.000
_cell.angle_alpha   90.00
_cell.angle_beta   90.00
_cell.angle_gamma   90.00
#
_symmetry.space_group_name_H-M   'P 1'
#
loop_
_entity.id
_entity.type
_entity.pdbx_description
1 polymer ?
#
loop_
_entity_poly.entity_id
_entity_poly.type
_entity_poly.pdbx_seq_one_letter_code
_entity_poly.pdbx_strand_id
1 'polypeptide(L)'
;MTEVIDRLAVAMNAHDLDAAAGFFHEDYRSEQPAHPGRAFAGRAQMLANWEAMLAGIPDFCAEICRSVQDGDTTWTEWRWSGTRSDGQAFEMRGVTLFEVTDDRVVAGRLYMEEAERDAVGIEQTVEALSGHRPRPHSSRAERPEPITDRVAERVN
;
A
#
# COMPACT_ATOMS: atom_id res chain seq x y z
N MET A 1 0.73 -8.10 -17.39
CA MET A 1 -0.31 -7.05 -17.25
C MET A 1 -1.14 -7.36 -16.01
N THR A 2 -1.18 -6.46 -15.08
CA THR A 2 -1.81 -6.62 -13.76
C THR A 2 -3.28 -6.21 -13.78
N GLU A 3 -3.99 -6.60 -14.82
CA GLU A 3 -5.35 -6.13 -15.15
C GLU A 3 -6.34 -6.18 -13.96
N VAL A 4 -6.29 -7.24 -13.16
CA VAL A 4 -7.16 -7.38 -11.98
C VAL A 4 -6.87 -6.28 -10.96
N ILE A 5 -5.61 -5.98 -10.71
CA ILE A 5 -5.22 -4.97 -9.71
C ILE A 5 -5.51 -3.56 -10.22
N ASP A 6 -5.31 -3.30 -11.51
CA ASP A 6 -5.66 -2.01 -12.12
C ASP A 6 -7.17 -1.75 -12.04
N ARG A 7 -7.98 -2.77 -12.33
CA ARG A 7 -9.45 -2.71 -12.21
C ARG A 7 -9.90 -2.58 -10.76
N LEU A 8 -9.22 -3.24 -9.83
CA LEU A 8 -9.47 -3.07 -8.40
C LEU A 8 -9.21 -1.63 -7.97
N ALA A 9 -8.10 -1.02 -8.41
CA ALA A 9 -7.81 0.38 -8.11
C ALA A 9 -8.90 1.34 -8.64
N VAL A 10 -9.42 1.07 -9.83
CA VAL A 10 -10.54 1.85 -10.39
C VAL A 10 -11.79 1.73 -9.51
N ALA A 11 -12.15 0.52 -9.08
CA ALA A 11 -13.30 0.30 -8.19
C ALA A 11 -13.11 0.97 -6.82
N MET A 12 -11.91 0.88 -6.24
CA MET A 12 -11.57 1.57 -4.99
C MET A 12 -11.74 3.09 -5.11
N ASN A 13 -11.25 3.68 -6.18
CA ASN A 13 -11.35 5.13 -6.42
C ASN A 13 -12.78 5.59 -6.76
N ALA A 14 -13.60 4.71 -7.32
CA ALA A 14 -15.02 4.95 -7.51
C ALA A 14 -15.82 4.77 -6.21
N HIS A 15 -15.20 4.29 -5.14
CA HIS A 15 -15.86 3.87 -3.88
C HIS A 15 -16.96 2.83 -4.11
N ASP A 16 -16.80 2.03 -5.16
CA ASP A 16 -17.71 0.94 -5.51
C ASP A 16 -17.23 -0.36 -4.84
N LEU A 17 -17.70 -0.56 -3.61
CA LEU A 17 -17.33 -1.72 -2.81
C LEU A 17 -17.86 -3.03 -3.37
N ASP A 18 -19.02 -3.02 -4.04
CA ASP A 18 -19.57 -4.22 -4.67
C ASP A 18 -18.68 -4.66 -5.86
N ALA A 19 -18.27 -3.71 -6.69
CA ALA A 19 -17.32 -4.00 -7.77
C ALA A 19 -15.96 -4.44 -7.21
N ALA A 20 -15.43 -3.76 -6.19
CA ALA A 20 -14.17 -4.12 -5.55
C ALA A 20 -14.22 -5.54 -4.96
N ALA A 21 -15.32 -5.90 -4.29
CA ALA A 21 -15.52 -7.24 -3.74
C ALA A 21 -15.49 -8.34 -4.81
N GLY A 22 -15.97 -8.05 -6.00
CA GLY A 22 -15.96 -8.98 -7.13
C GLY A 22 -14.57 -9.45 -7.55
N PHE A 23 -13.53 -8.68 -7.25
CA PHE A 23 -12.13 -9.04 -7.52
C PHE A 23 -11.50 -9.93 -6.45
N PHE A 24 -12.16 -10.18 -5.32
CA PHE A 24 -11.65 -11.04 -4.26
C PHE A 24 -12.39 -12.37 -4.21
N HIS A 25 -11.64 -13.42 -3.97
CA HIS A 25 -12.23 -14.74 -3.70
C HIS A 25 -13.00 -14.72 -2.37
N GLU A 26 -14.02 -15.54 -2.25
CA GLU A 26 -14.83 -15.65 -1.03
C GLU A 26 -13.97 -15.96 0.20
N ASP A 27 -13.00 -16.87 0.04
CA ASP A 27 -12.06 -17.31 1.07
C ASP A 27 -10.75 -16.50 1.09
N TYR A 28 -10.77 -15.26 0.63
CA TYR A 28 -9.60 -14.38 0.63
C TYR A 28 -8.90 -14.36 1.99
N ARG A 29 -7.58 -14.45 1.97
CA ARG A 29 -6.73 -14.35 3.16
C ARG A 29 -5.84 -13.12 3.10
N SER A 30 -5.85 -12.36 4.17
CA SER A 30 -5.02 -11.16 4.32
C SER A 30 -4.04 -11.30 5.45
N GLU A 31 -2.80 -10.94 5.20
CA GLU A 31 -1.73 -10.88 6.19
C GLU A 31 -1.03 -9.53 6.14
N GLN A 32 -0.59 -9.08 7.29
CA GLN A 32 0.36 -7.96 7.43
C GLN A 32 1.56 -8.49 8.23
N PRO A 33 2.62 -8.98 7.57
CA PRO A 33 3.69 -9.72 8.26
C PRO A 33 4.41 -8.93 9.36
N ALA A 34 4.51 -7.61 9.22
CA ALA A 34 5.05 -6.74 10.28
C ALA A 34 4.07 -6.55 11.47
N HIS A 35 2.78 -6.90 11.28
CA HIS A 35 1.72 -6.77 12.27
C HIS A 35 0.84 -8.03 12.28
N PRO A 36 1.34 -9.16 12.83
CA PRO A 36 0.65 -10.46 12.72
C PRO A 36 -0.79 -10.47 13.24
N GLY A 37 -1.09 -9.64 14.22
CA GLY A 37 -2.44 -9.52 14.77
C GLY A 37 -3.48 -8.92 13.84
N ARG A 38 -3.08 -8.39 12.67
CA ARG A 38 -3.98 -7.82 11.66
C ARG A 38 -4.41 -8.84 10.59
N ALA A 39 -3.99 -10.10 10.70
CA ALA A 39 -4.38 -11.15 9.78
C ALA A 39 -5.88 -11.45 9.89
N PHE A 40 -6.53 -11.69 8.76
CA PHE A 40 -7.92 -12.12 8.71
C PHE A 40 -8.19 -12.98 7.47
N ALA A 41 -9.34 -13.63 7.45
CA ALA A 41 -9.82 -14.40 6.33
C ALA A 41 -11.28 -14.03 5.99
N GLY A 42 -11.61 -14.18 4.71
CA GLY A 42 -12.94 -13.96 4.19
C GLY A 42 -13.15 -12.60 3.56
N ARG A 43 -13.79 -12.62 2.38
CA ARG A 43 -14.19 -11.42 1.64
C ARG A 43 -15.12 -10.51 2.44
N ALA A 44 -16.01 -11.10 3.27
CA ALA A 44 -16.93 -10.33 4.10
C ALA A 44 -16.20 -9.43 5.10
N GLN A 45 -15.13 -9.94 5.72
CA GLN A 45 -14.31 -9.11 6.63
C GLN A 45 -13.57 -8.01 5.87
N MET A 46 -13.04 -8.32 4.70
CA MET A 46 -12.40 -7.33 3.83
C MET A 46 -13.37 -6.20 3.48
N LEU A 47 -14.60 -6.50 3.10
CA LEU A 47 -15.64 -5.51 2.82
C LEU A 47 -15.95 -4.64 4.03
N ALA A 48 -16.16 -5.24 5.21
CA ALA A 48 -16.43 -4.50 6.44
C ALA A 48 -15.29 -3.53 6.79
N ASN A 49 -14.04 -3.94 6.58
CA ASN A 49 -12.88 -3.09 6.78
C ASN A 49 -12.89 -1.88 5.82
N TRP A 50 -13.19 -2.10 4.55
CA TRP A 50 -13.22 -1.03 3.55
C TRP A 50 -14.44 -0.11 3.69
N GLU A 51 -15.59 -0.63 4.11
CA GLU A 51 -16.74 0.21 4.50
C GLU A 51 -16.35 1.21 5.59
N ALA A 52 -15.65 0.74 6.62
CA ALA A 52 -15.15 1.61 7.70
C ALA A 52 -14.10 2.61 7.20
N MET A 53 -13.19 2.18 6.33
CA MET A 53 -12.16 3.06 5.75
C MET A 53 -12.80 4.19 4.93
N LEU A 54 -13.73 3.89 4.05
CA LEU A 54 -14.39 4.90 3.20
C LEU A 54 -15.34 5.80 4.00
N ALA A 55 -15.97 5.30 5.06
CA ALA A 55 -16.75 6.12 5.97
C ALA A 55 -15.88 7.14 6.73
N GLY A 56 -14.68 6.72 7.15
CA GLY A 56 -13.74 7.58 7.87
C GLY A 56 -12.91 8.50 6.99
N ILE A 57 -12.75 8.17 5.71
CA ILE A 57 -11.95 8.91 4.71
C ILE A 57 -12.78 9.05 3.43
N PRO A 58 -13.77 9.97 3.41
CA PRO A 58 -14.74 10.07 2.31
C PRO A 58 -14.13 10.41 0.93
N ASP A 59 -12.96 11.04 0.92
CA ASP A 59 -12.19 11.40 -0.27
C ASP A 59 -11.02 10.44 -0.55
N PHE A 60 -11.10 9.20 -0.03
CA PHE A 60 -10.06 8.18 -0.22
C PHE A 60 -9.70 8.02 -1.70
N CYS A 61 -8.40 7.99 -1.97
CA CYS A 61 -7.82 7.75 -3.29
C CYS A 61 -6.67 6.76 -3.21
N ALA A 62 -6.65 5.80 -4.11
CA ALA A 62 -5.57 4.83 -4.28
C ALA A 62 -4.85 5.06 -5.61
N GLU A 63 -3.55 5.24 -5.53
CA GLU A 63 -2.66 5.39 -6.68
C GLU A 63 -1.70 4.20 -6.76
N ILE A 64 -1.61 3.57 -7.93
CA ILE A 64 -0.58 2.57 -8.23
C ILE A 64 0.66 3.30 -8.73
N CYS A 65 1.74 3.27 -7.95
CA CYS A 65 3.02 3.85 -8.34
C CYS A 65 3.77 2.92 -9.29
N ARG A 66 3.80 1.63 -8.97
CA ARG A 66 4.44 0.57 -9.77
C ARG A 66 3.73 -0.74 -9.58
N SER A 67 3.82 -1.60 -10.58
CA SER A 67 3.33 -2.96 -10.49
C SER A 67 4.20 -3.91 -11.31
N VAL A 68 4.42 -5.11 -10.79
CA VAL A 68 5.12 -6.19 -11.49
C VAL A 68 4.44 -7.51 -11.15
N GLN A 69 4.34 -8.37 -12.13
CA GLN A 69 3.77 -9.70 -11.98
C GLN A 69 4.87 -10.75 -12.17
N ASP A 70 4.89 -11.72 -11.26
CA ASP A 70 5.71 -12.91 -11.34
C ASP A 70 4.82 -14.14 -11.07
N GLY A 71 4.53 -14.89 -12.12
CA GLY A 71 3.55 -15.98 -12.05
C GLY A 71 2.18 -15.48 -11.61
N ASP A 72 1.64 -16.09 -10.56
CA ASP A 72 0.34 -15.73 -9.98
C ASP A 72 0.43 -14.58 -8.96
N THR A 73 1.64 -14.09 -8.66
CA THR A 73 1.87 -13.04 -7.68
C THR A 73 2.05 -11.69 -8.36
N THR A 74 1.29 -10.72 -7.92
CA THR A 74 1.42 -9.32 -8.34
C THR A 74 1.93 -8.47 -7.18
N TRP A 75 3.07 -7.83 -7.39
CA TRP A 75 3.66 -6.85 -6.50
C TRP A 75 3.23 -5.47 -6.94
N THR A 76 2.59 -4.72 -6.06
CA THR A 76 2.08 -3.38 -6.37
C THR A 76 2.50 -2.40 -5.31
N GLU A 77 3.21 -1.36 -5.71
CA GLU A 77 3.53 -0.21 -4.87
C GLU A 77 2.37 0.78 -4.92
N TRP A 78 1.87 1.16 -3.75
CA TRP A 78 0.71 2.01 -3.57
C TRP A 78 1.02 3.30 -2.84
N ARG A 79 0.25 4.30 -3.19
CA ARG A 79 0.01 5.47 -2.37
C ARG A 79 -1.48 5.61 -2.13
N TRP A 80 -1.89 5.55 -0.88
CA TRP A 80 -3.27 5.83 -0.47
C TRP A 80 -3.31 7.18 0.22
N SER A 81 -4.31 7.98 -0.07
CA SER A 81 -4.44 9.33 0.48
C SER A 81 -5.89 9.72 0.69
N GLY A 82 -6.10 10.76 1.46
CA GLY A 82 -7.38 11.34 1.75
C GLY A 82 -7.37 12.23 2.97
N THR A 83 -8.55 12.54 3.48
CA THR A 83 -8.76 13.37 4.64
C THR A 83 -9.69 12.64 5.61
N ARG A 84 -9.24 12.46 6.86
CA ARG A 84 -10.07 11.88 7.91
C ARG A 84 -11.22 12.81 8.29
N SER A 85 -12.26 12.27 8.90
CA SER A 85 -13.43 13.03 9.36
C SER A 85 -13.11 14.16 10.33
N ASP A 86 -11.97 14.09 11.04
CA ASP A 86 -11.46 15.15 11.91
C ASP A 86 -10.65 16.23 11.18
N GLY A 87 -10.53 16.15 9.85
CA GLY A 87 -9.80 17.08 9.01
C GLY A 87 -8.29 16.78 8.88
N GLN A 88 -7.78 15.73 9.54
CA GLN A 88 -6.37 15.36 9.43
C GLN A 88 -6.10 14.65 8.09
N ALA A 89 -4.95 14.97 7.48
CA ALA A 89 -4.49 14.26 6.30
C ALA A 89 -4.21 12.79 6.61
N PHE A 90 -4.64 11.92 5.70
CA PHE A 90 -4.33 10.50 5.69
C PHE A 90 -3.43 10.19 4.51
N GLU A 91 -2.35 9.50 4.74
CA GLU A 91 -1.47 8.97 3.71
C GLU A 91 -0.85 7.65 4.16
N MET A 92 -0.99 6.62 3.33
CA MET A 92 -0.28 5.36 3.48
C MET A 92 0.55 5.06 2.24
N ARG A 93 1.70 4.47 2.44
CA ARG A 93 2.59 4.01 1.37
C ARG A 93 3.06 2.60 1.65
N GLY A 94 3.33 1.86 0.62
CA GLY A 94 3.91 0.54 0.75
C GLY A 94 3.61 -0.35 -0.43
N VAL A 95 3.77 -1.63 -0.19
CA VAL A 95 3.66 -2.67 -1.21
C VAL A 95 2.65 -3.72 -0.78
N THR A 96 1.84 -4.16 -1.72
CA THR A 96 1.03 -5.37 -1.57
C THR A 96 1.55 -6.46 -2.48
N LEU A 97 1.53 -7.70 -1.98
CA LEU A 97 1.73 -8.91 -2.76
C LEU A 97 0.38 -9.62 -2.84
N PHE A 98 -0.24 -9.60 -4.01
CA PHE A 98 -1.49 -10.30 -4.22
C PHE A 98 -1.28 -11.57 -5.03
N GLU A 99 -1.80 -12.68 -4.52
CA GLU A 99 -1.94 -13.92 -5.29
C GLU A 99 -3.26 -13.88 -6.05
N VAL A 100 -3.18 -14.00 -7.36
CA VAL A 100 -4.34 -13.93 -8.27
C VAL A 100 -4.51 -15.27 -8.96
N THR A 101 -5.69 -15.86 -8.84
CA THR A 101 -6.09 -17.10 -9.51
C THR A 101 -7.49 -16.90 -10.09
N ASP A 102 -7.68 -17.29 -11.35
CA ASP A 102 -8.97 -17.15 -12.05
C ASP A 102 -9.55 -15.73 -11.97
N ASP A 103 -8.71 -14.73 -12.24
CA ASP A 103 -9.05 -13.29 -12.17
C ASP A 103 -9.58 -12.82 -10.80
N ARG A 104 -9.19 -13.50 -9.74
CA ARG A 104 -9.54 -13.14 -8.36
C ARG A 104 -8.34 -13.17 -7.43
N VAL A 105 -8.29 -12.21 -6.55
CA VAL A 105 -7.30 -12.15 -5.47
C VAL A 105 -7.69 -13.17 -4.41
N VAL A 106 -6.85 -14.18 -4.22
CA VAL A 106 -7.07 -15.28 -3.25
C VAL A 106 -6.32 -15.07 -1.94
N ALA A 107 -5.20 -14.33 -2.00
CA ALA A 107 -4.42 -13.99 -0.81
C ALA A 107 -3.73 -12.64 -1.01
N GLY A 108 -3.46 -11.95 0.09
CA GLY A 108 -2.71 -10.70 0.10
C GLY A 108 -1.77 -10.61 1.28
N ARG A 109 -0.56 -10.11 1.02
CA ARG A 109 0.40 -9.71 2.04
C ARG A 109 0.63 -8.22 1.88
N LEU A 110 0.35 -7.46 2.92
CA LEU A 110 0.41 -6.02 2.90
C LEU A 110 1.57 -5.51 3.75
N TYR A 111 2.41 -4.71 3.13
CA TYR A 111 3.48 -3.94 3.78
C TYR A 111 3.17 -2.46 3.63
N MET A 112 1.97 -2.09 4.05
CA MET A 112 1.45 -0.73 3.98
C MET A 112 1.56 -0.06 5.34
N GLU A 113 2.20 1.09 5.38
CA GLU A 113 2.36 1.86 6.60
C GLU A 113 1.91 3.30 6.40
N GLU A 114 1.43 3.90 7.47
CA GLU A 114 1.09 5.32 7.47
C GLU A 114 2.36 6.16 7.30
N ALA A 115 2.32 7.12 6.36
CA ALA A 115 3.46 7.99 6.12
C ALA A 115 3.74 8.85 7.35
N GLU A 116 5.00 8.88 7.75
CA GLU A 116 5.48 9.61 8.91
C GLU A 116 5.31 11.13 8.70
N ARG A 117 4.79 11.82 9.69
CA ARG A 117 4.59 13.29 9.65
C ARG A 117 5.81 14.03 10.17
N ASP A 118 6.48 13.46 11.16
CA ASP A 118 7.68 14.03 11.75
C ASP A 118 8.91 13.45 11.05
N ALA A 119 9.77 14.32 10.55
CA ALA A 119 10.96 13.91 9.81
C ALA A 119 12.03 13.33 10.77
N VAL A 120 11.91 12.06 11.11
CA VAL A 120 12.94 11.31 11.83
C VAL A 120 14.07 10.96 10.85
N GLY A 121 15.30 11.41 11.15
CA GLY A 121 16.44 11.15 10.28
C GLY A 121 16.93 9.71 10.34
N ILE A 122 17.70 9.31 9.32
CA ILE A 122 18.19 7.93 9.19
C ILE A 122 19.09 7.53 10.37
N GLU A 123 19.93 8.42 10.88
CA GLU A 123 20.82 8.12 12.01
C GLU A 123 20.02 7.79 13.27
N GLN A 124 18.99 8.57 13.55
CA GLN A 124 18.10 8.36 14.69
C GLN A 124 17.30 7.07 14.54
N THR A 125 16.88 6.74 13.33
CA THR A 125 16.17 5.48 13.03
C THR A 125 17.08 4.28 13.25
N VAL A 126 18.32 4.34 12.76
CA VAL A 126 19.31 3.26 12.95
C VAL A 126 19.64 3.08 14.45
N GLU A 127 19.79 4.17 15.18
CA GLU A 127 20.01 4.11 16.63
C GLU A 127 18.84 3.46 17.37
N ALA A 128 17.61 3.80 16.99
CA ALA A 128 16.41 3.19 17.57
C ALA A 128 16.30 1.68 17.28
N LEU A 129 16.69 1.25 16.06
CA LEU A 129 16.63 -0.15 15.65
C LEU A 129 17.76 -1.02 16.24
N SER A 130 18.97 -0.46 16.32
CA SER A 130 20.19 -1.22 16.66
C SER A 130 20.70 -0.98 18.07
N GLY A 131 20.27 0.09 18.72
CA GLY A 131 20.84 0.57 20.00
C GLY A 131 22.19 1.28 19.84
N HIS A 132 22.66 1.49 18.60
CA HIS A 132 23.94 2.11 18.32
C HIS A 132 23.79 3.23 17.30
N ARG A 133 24.36 4.37 17.60
CA ARG A 133 24.35 5.53 16.71
C ARG A 133 25.39 5.36 15.60
N PRO A 134 25.04 5.62 14.33
CA PRO A 134 26.00 5.62 13.23
C PRO A 134 27.11 6.64 13.48
N ARG A 135 28.35 6.30 13.10
CA ARG A 135 29.44 7.26 13.14
C ARG A 135 29.22 8.32 12.07
N PRO A 136 29.42 9.61 12.39
CA PRO A 136 29.28 10.66 11.39
C PRO A 136 30.26 10.41 10.24
N HIS A 137 29.77 10.37 9.00
CA HIS A 137 30.62 10.43 7.83
C HIS A 137 31.00 11.89 7.55
N SER A 138 32.26 12.14 7.24
CA SER A 138 32.80 13.48 6.94
C SER A 138 32.40 14.01 5.55
N SER A 139 31.52 13.33 4.83
CA SER A 139 30.93 13.82 3.58
C SER A 139 29.62 14.51 3.85
N ARG A 140 29.52 15.76 3.49
CA ARG A 140 28.29 16.53 3.44
C ARG A 140 27.30 15.80 2.57
N ALA A 141 26.45 14.96 3.17
CA ALA A 141 25.38 14.28 2.47
C ALA A 141 24.37 15.34 2.04
N GLU A 142 24.44 15.75 0.79
CA GLU A 142 23.30 16.40 0.15
C GLU A 142 22.10 15.46 0.29
N ARG A 143 20.97 16.00 0.75
CA ARG A 143 19.72 15.24 0.82
C ARG A 143 19.47 14.71 -0.59
N PRO A 144 19.44 13.39 -0.82
CA PRO A 144 19.17 12.85 -2.16
C PRO A 144 17.82 13.38 -2.63
N GLU A 145 17.78 13.84 -3.87
CA GLU A 145 16.52 14.18 -4.50
C GLU A 145 15.59 12.94 -4.48
N PRO A 146 14.28 13.13 -4.28
CA PRO A 146 13.36 12.02 -4.35
C PRO A 146 13.52 11.32 -5.69
N ILE A 147 13.49 9.99 -5.67
CA ILE A 147 13.50 9.16 -6.88
C ILE A 147 12.22 9.53 -7.63
N THR A 148 12.35 10.43 -8.60
CA THR A 148 11.25 10.75 -9.50
C THR A 148 11.06 9.59 -10.47
N ASP A 149 9.83 9.15 -10.62
CA ASP A 149 9.44 8.08 -11.55
C ASP A 149 9.86 8.42 -13.00
N ARG A 150 11.04 7.95 -13.41
CA ARG A 150 11.45 7.93 -14.81
C ARG A 150 10.93 6.66 -15.49
N VAL A 151 9.64 6.51 -15.62
CA VAL A 151 9.05 5.38 -16.38
C VAL A 151 8.03 5.81 -17.44
N ALA A 152 7.95 7.10 -17.77
CA ALA A 152 7.02 7.58 -18.80
C ALA A 152 7.60 7.73 -20.22
N GLU A 153 8.85 7.35 -20.51
CA GLU A 153 9.44 7.54 -21.85
C GLU A 153 10.21 6.31 -22.33
N ARG A 154 9.55 5.20 -22.54
CA ARG A 154 10.00 4.15 -23.48
C ARG A 154 8.81 3.40 -24.07
N VAL A 155 7.99 4.09 -24.86
CA VAL A 155 7.19 3.46 -25.90
C VAL A 155 7.27 4.36 -27.14
N ASN A 156 8.17 4.03 -28.02
CA ASN A 156 8.09 4.24 -29.46
C ASN A 156 8.66 3.00 -30.13
#